data_fdc97de8ba709f3a19c7c8744d553b8f
#
_entry.id   fdc97de8ba709f3a19c7c8744d553b8f
#
_cell.length_a   1.000
_cell.length_b   1.000
_cell.length_c   1.000
_cell.angle_alpha   90.00
_cell.angle_beta   90.00
_cell.angle_gamma   90.00
#
_symmetry.space_group_name_H-M   'P 1'
#
loop_
_entity.id
_entity.type
_entity.pdbx_description
1 polymer ?
#
loop_
_entity_poly.entity_id
_entity_poly.type
_entity_poly.pdbx_seq_one_letter_code
_entity_poly.pdbx_strand_id
1 'polypeptide(L)'
;MVRLLNVKKGFNLGKPNQFIAVKGISLSLDAARITVLKGPSGSGKTTLLSLIGCMARPTSGRIMLGSLPAAKDGFMKDANASGREVTSLPERFLTEIRRKTFGFIFQQLNLVKGISVLENVMLPSYPLGENHGFAKEKALSLLDLFNLKARASARVEWLSGGEAQRVAIARALMNDPPVIIADEPTAHLDSTLSIEFMEIVARLKDRGKTVIIASHDPLVFEADVVDRVVALRDGMVDGVGT
;
A
#
# COMPACT_ATOMS: atom_id res chain seq x y z
N MET A 1 11.29 -4.51 6.21
CA MET A 1 11.00 -5.92 5.93
C MET A 1 9.70 -6.34 6.60
N VAL A 2 8.80 -7.01 5.88
CA VAL A 2 7.55 -7.59 6.42
C VAL A 2 7.65 -9.11 6.35
N ARG A 3 7.33 -9.81 7.44
CA ARG A 3 7.28 -11.28 7.45
C ARG A 3 5.90 -11.78 7.85
N LEU A 4 5.37 -12.69 7.09
CA LEU A 4 4.16 -13.42 7.37
C LEU A 4 4.57 -14.87 7.74
N LEU A 5 4.01 -15.40 8.83
CA LEU A 5 4.31 -16.73 9.34
C LEU A 5 3.00 -17.51 9.46
N ASN A 6 2.74 -18.41 8.52
CA ASN A 6 1.55 -19.27 8.43
C ASN A 6 0.24 -18.49 8.61
N VAL A 7 0.13 -17.34 7.92
CA VAL A 7 -1.00 -16.41 8.06
C VAL A 7 -2.23 -16.97 7.36
N LYS A 8 -3.36 -17.02 8.09
CA LYS A 8 -4.68 -17.41 7.56
C LYS A 8 -5.67 -16.28 7.75
N LYS A 9 -6.60 -16.12 6.80
CA LYS A 9 -7.74 -15.21 6.93
C LYS A 9 -9.00 -15.86 6.40
N GLY A 10 -9.93 -16.12 7.30
CA GLY A 10 -11.29 -16.53 6.98
C GLY A 10 -12.28 -15.41 7.26
N PHE A 11 -13.39 -15.47 6.54
CA PHE A 11 -14.55 -14.60 6.73
C PHE A 11 -15.78 -15.46 7.02
N ASN A 12 -16.72 -14.92 7.79
CA ASN A 12 -17.96 -15.56 8.17
C ASN A 12 -17.77 -16.96 8.80
N LEU A 13 -16.73 -17.10 9.62
CA LEU A 13 -16.41 -18.38 10.27
C LEU A 13 -17.61 -18.93 11.07
N GLY A 14 -17.88 -20.21 10.89
CA GLY A 14 -19.04 -20.88 11.51
C GLY A 14 -20.40 -20.56 10.90
N LYS A 15 -20.44 -19.85 9.75
CA LYS A 15 -21.65 -19.53 8.99
C LYS A 15 -21.70 -20.31 7.69
N PRO A 16 -22.90 -20.52 7.08
CA PRO A 16 -23.03 -21.24 5.80
C PRO A 16 -22.24 -20.63 4.64
N ASN A 17 -21.97 -19.33 4.66
CA ASN A 17 -21.20 -18.59 3.67
C ASN A 17 -19.74 -18.36 4.10
N GLN A 18 -19.20 -19.25 4.93
CA GLN A 18 -17.80 -19.23 5.32
C GLN A 18 -16.88 -19.41 4.12
N PHE A 19 -15.83 -18.60 4.02
CA PHE A 19 -14.74 -18.83 3.07
C PHE A 19 -13.38 -18.42 3.66
N ILE A 20 -12.32 -19.05 3.19
CA ILE A 20 -10.94 -18.76 3.63
C ILE A 20 -10.21 -18.10 2.45
N ALA A 21 -9.94 -16.81 2.59
CA ALA A 21 -9.29 -16.00 1.56
C ALA A 21 -7.76 -16.16 1.55
N VAL A 22 -7.14 -16.45 2.70
CA VAL A 22 -5.69 -16.68 2.84
C VAL A 22 -5.50 -17.96 3.66
N LYS A 23 -4.74 -18.93 3.11
CA LYS A 23 -4.71 -20.32 3.60
C LYS A 23 -3.33 -20.73 4.14
N GLY A 24 -2.73 -19.93 5.02
CA GLY A 24 -1.46 -20.30 5.67
C GLY A 24 -0.24 -19.80 4.89
N ILE A 25 -0.27 -18.56 4.46
CA ILE A 25 0.84 -17.94 3.73
C ILE A 25 2.00 -17.64 4.68
N SER A 26 3.20 -18.10 4.28
CA SER A 26 4.49 -17.69 4.84
C SER A 26 5.26 -16.97 3.74
N LEU A 27 5.59 -15.68 3.97
CA LEU A 27 6.20 -14.81 2.98
C LEU A 27 7.06 -13.75 3.66
N SER A 28 8.25 -13.49 3.12
CA SER A 28 9.10 -12.36 3.50
C SER A 28 9.10 -11.34 2.37
N LEU A 29 8.93 -10.07 2.72
CA LEU A 29 9.02 -8.94 1.81
C LEU A 29 10.16 -8.05 2.26
N ASP A 30 11.13 -7.81 1.38
CA ASP A 30 12.33 -7.06 1.69
C ASP A 30 12.10 -5.55 1.61
N ALA A 31 12.88 -4.78 2.37
CA ALA A 31 12.85 -3.33 2.33
C ALA A 31 13.49 -2.80 1.04
N ALA A 32 13.05 -1.62 0.59
CA ALA A 32 13.55 -0.94 -0.60
C ALA A 32 13.47 -1.80 -1.88
N ARG A 33 12.45 -2.66 -1.97
CA ARG A 33 12.17 -3.52 -3.12
C ARG A 33 10.74 -3.34 -3.61
N ILE A 34 10.54 -3.62 -4.89
CA ILE A 34 9.24 -3.71 -5.52
C ILE A 34 8.85 -5.18 -5.57
N THR A 35 7.77 -5.54 -4.87
CA THR A 35 7.19 -6.89 -4.92
C THR A 35 5.80 -6.84 -5.51
N VAL A 36 5.55 -7.64 -6.54
CA VAL A 36 4.23 -7.76 -7.14
C VAL A 36 3.58 -9.09 -6.73
N LEU A 37 2.38 -9.00 -6.17
CA LEU A 37 1.49 -10.13 -5.91
C LEU A 37 0.65 -10.37 -7.16
N LYS A 38 0.99 -11.41 -7.93
CA LYS A 38 0.31 -11.78 -9.17
C LYS A 38 -0.74 -12.84 -8.91
N GLY A 39 -1.88 -12.79 -9.58
CA GLY A 39 -2.88 -13.86 -9.53
C GLY A 39 -4.25 -13.41 -10.03
N PRO A 40 -5.15 -14.35 -10.34
CA PRO A 40 -6.49 -14.04 -10.82
C PRO A 40 -7.31 -13.28 -9.77
N SER A 41 -8.45 -12.73 -10.19
CA SER A 41 -9.45 -12.18 -9.26
C SER A 41 -9.88 -13.27 -8.26
N GLY A 42 -10.05 -12.89 -7.00
CA GLY A 42 -10.41 -13.84 -5.93
C GLY A 42 -9.26 -14.66 -5.36
N SER A 43 -8.02 -14.54 -5.86
CA SER A 43 -6.87 -15.30 -5.34
C SER A 43 -6.41 -14.90 -3.93
N GLY A 44 -6.96 -13.84 -3.35
CA GLY A 44 -6.63 -13.37 -2.00
C GLY A 44 -5.65 -12.20 -1.93
N LYS A 45 -5.23 -11.58 -3.07
CA LYS A 45 -4.27 -10.46 -3.13
C LYS A 45 -4.68 -9.28 -2.25
N THR A 46 -5.86 -8.72 -2.47
CA THR A 46 -6.42 -7.60 -1.68
C THR A 46 -6.48 -7.92 -0.20
N THR A 47 -6.89 -9.15 0.15
CA THR A 47 -6.92 -9.61 1.55
C THR A 47 -5.51 -9.66 2.13
N LEU A 48 -4.55 -10.18 1.38
CA LEU A 48 -3.16 -10.25 1.81
C LEU A 48 -2.56 -8.84 2.00
N LEU A 49 -2.80 -7.92 1.07
CA LEU A 49 -2.39 -6.51 1.20
C LEU A 49 -3.01 -5.85 2.44
N SER A 50 -4.30 -6.11 2.70
CA SER A 50 -5.00 -5.58 3.89
C SER A 50 -4.39 -6.10 5.20
N LEU A 51 -3.93 -7.36 5.22
CA LEU A 51 -3.23 -7.95 6.37
C LEU A 51 -1.84 -7.35 6.55
N ILE A 52 -1.06 -7.22 5.48
CA ILE A 52 0.27 -6.59 5.47
C ILE A 52 0.20 -5.15 5.95
N GLY A 53 -0.76 -4.38 5.45
CA GLY A 53 -0.99 -2.97 5.78
C GLY A 53 -1.69 -2.75 7.13
N CYS A 54 -1.86 -3.78 7.94
CA CYS A 54 -2.55 -3.72 9.24
C CYS A 54 -3.98 -3.19 9.17
N MET A 55 -4.67 -3.26 8.02
CA MET A 55 -6.07 -2.87 7.86
C MET A 55 -7.03 -3.99 8.29
N ALA A 56 -6.56 -5.24 8.25
CA ALA A 56 -7.30 -6.40 8.73
C ALA A 56 -6.41 -7.23 9.66
N ARG A 57 -7.05 -7.99 10.56
CA ARG A 57 -6.36 -8.96 11.41
C ARG A 57 -6.43 -10.35 10.79
N PRO A 58 -5.37 -11.15 10.84
CA PRO A 58 -5.44 -12.54 10.45
C PRO A 58 -6.33 -13.33 11.43
N THR A 59 -6.87 -14.44 10.95
CA THR A 59 -7.59 -15.42 11.79
C THR A 59 -6.60 -16.25 12.61
N SER A 60 -5.44 -16.56 12.02
CA SER A 60 -4.32 -17.23 12.69
C SER A 60 -3.01 -16.92 11.97
N GLY A 61 -1.90 -17.31 12.57
CA GLY A 61 -0.55 -16.96 12.10
C GLY A 61 -0.07 -15.63 12.66
N ARG A 62 1.12 -15.21 12.26
CA ARG A 62 1.79 -14.00 12.78
C ARG A 62 2.30 -13.11 11.66
N ILE A 63 2.22 -11.80 11.88
CA ILE A 63 2.77 -10.77 10.99
C ILE A 63 3.80 -9.97 11.79
N MET A 64 5.01 -9.90 11.23
CA MET A 64 6.15 -9.20 11.82
C MET A 64 6.53 -8.02 10.93
N LEU A 65 6.68 -6.84 11.52
CA LEU A 65 7.27 -5.67 10.87
C LEU A 65 8.68 -5.46 11.42
N GLY A 66 9.68 -5.57 10.57
CA GLY A 66 11.08 -5.29 10.92
C GLY A 66 11.37 -3.81 10.95
N SER A 67 12.57 -3.44 11.39
CA SER A 67 13.08 -2.07 11.29
C SER A 67 13.08 -1.64 9.83
N LEU A 68 12.36 -0.58 9.53
CA LEU A 68 12.34 0.05 8.22
C LEU A 68 13.35 1.22 8.22
N PRO A 69 14.18 1.37 7.18
CA PRO A 69 15.26 2.37 7.15
C PRO A 69 14.80 3.81 7.41
N ALA A 70 13.54 4.09 7.13
CA ALA A 70 12.95 5.43 7.25
C ALA A 70 12.05 5.64 8.47
N ALA A 71 11.88 4.67 9.36
CA ALA A 71 11.11 4.84 10.59
C ALA A 71 11.89 5.72 11.57
N LYS A 72 11.68 7.05 11.50
CA LYS A 72 12.32 8.03 12.38
C LYS A 72 11.84 7.99 13.83
N ASP A 73 10.81 7.19 14.14
CA ASP A 73 10.08 7.23 15.41
C ASP A 73 10.46 6.12 16.36
N GLY A 74 10.53 6.45 17.65
CA GLY A 74 10.90 5.55 18.75
C GLY A 74 10.05 4.29 18.87
N PHE A 75 8.83 4.27 18.30
CA PHE A 75 7.93 3.12 18.36
C PHE A 75 8.46 1.86 17.65
N MET A 76 9.31 2.01 16.61
CA MET A 76 9.94 0.89 15.89
C MET A 76 11.38 0.62 16.34
N LYS A 77 11.95 1.44 17.25
CA LYS A 77 13.33 1.27 17.75
C LYS A 77 13.53 -0.02 18.56
N ASP A 78 12.47 -0.53 19.19
CA ASP A 78 12.53 -1.74 20.03
C ASP A 78 12.27 -3.04 19.23
N ALA A 79 12.23 -2.97 17.90
CA ALA A 79 12.14 -4.17 17.07
C ALA A 79 13.48 -4.92 17.15
N ASN A 80 13.46 -6.12 17.71
CA ASN A 80 14.58 -7.07 17.66
C ASN A 80 14.95 -7.35 16.19
N ALA A 81 16.09 -8.01 15.95
CA ALA A 81 16.51 -8.44 14.61
C ALA A 81 15.41 -9.20 13.82
N SER A 82 14.47 -9.82 14.52
CA SER A 82 13.30 -10.54 13.97
C SER A 82 12.12 -9.64 13.62
N GLY A 83 12.14 -8.34 13.97
CA GLY A 83 11.03 -7.42 13.82
C GLY A 83 10.02 -7.45 14.98
N ARG A 84 9.02 -6.57 14.91
CA ARG A 84 7.94 -6.47 15.91
C ARG A 84 6.70 -7.23 15.42
N GLU A 85 6.15 -8.09 16.25
CA GLU A 85 4.87 -8.71 15.98
C GLU A 85 3.73 -7.69 16.07
N VAL A 86 2.91 -7.60 15.00
CA VAL A 86 1.79 -6.65 14.94
C VAL A 86 0.43 -7.34 15.08
N THR A 87 0.40 -8.66 15.01
CA THR A 87 -0.84 -9.47 14.98
C THR A 87 -1.73 -9.25 16.20
N SER A 88 -1.12 -9.22 17.38
CA SER A 88 -1.80 -9.13 18.68
C SER A 88 -1.92 -7.71 19.23
N LEU A 89 -1.40 -6.71 18.53
CA LEU A 89 -1.41 -5.33 19.01
C LEU A 89 -2.85 -4.78 19.13
N PRO A 90 -3.14 -4.00 20.18
CA PRO A 90 -4.37 -3.21 20.27
C PRO A 90 -4.56 -2.27 19.07
N GLU A 91 -5.80 -1.97 18.70
CA GLU A 91 -6.14 -1.19 17.50
C GLU A 91 -5.48 0.20 17.47
N ARG A 92 -5.34 0.85 18.61
CA ARG A 92 -4.64 2.14 18.74
C ARG A 92 -3.21 2.09 18.16
N PHE A 93 -2.46 0.99 18.40
CA PHE A 93 -1.10 0.82 17.89
C PHE A 93 -1.10 0.46 16.41
N LEU A 94 -2.05 -0.36 15.95
CA LEU A 94 -2.20 -0.66 14.52
C LEU A 94 -2.54 0.61 13.72
N THR A 95 -3.38 1.48 14.30
CA THR A 95 -3.71 2.78 13.68
C THR A 95 -2.47 3.67 13.57
N GLU A 96 -1.63 3.71 14.59
CA GLU A 96 -0.39 4.46 14.56
C GLU A 96 0.59 3.92 13.51
N ILE A 97 0.75 2.59 13.44
CA ILE A 97 1.56 1.91 12.42
C ILE A 97 1.04 2.25 11.02
N ARG A 98 -0.28 2.16 10.79
CA ARG A 98 -0.86 2.52 9.48
C ARG A 98 -0.52 3.94 9.06
N ARG A 99 -0.67 4.91 9.97
CA ARG A 99 -0.42 6.33 9.69
C ARG A 99 1.02 6.66 9.35
N LYS A 100 1.97 5.96 9.99
CA LYS A 100 3.40 6.28 9.90
C LYS A 100 4.17 5.37 8.93
N THR A 101 3.66 4.16 8.69
CA THR A 101 4.41 3.14 7.95
C THR A 101 3.89 2.93 6.54
N PHE A 102 2.58 3.08 6.33
CA PHE A 102 1.95 2.68 5.08
C PHE A 102 1.30 3.85 4.34
N GLY A 103 1.58 3.94 3.02
CA GLY A 103 0.78 4.70 2.07
C GLY A 103 -0.06 3.74 1.24
N PHE A 104 -1.35 4.04 1.06
CA PHE A 104 -2.28 3.15 0.36
C PHE A 104 -2.77 3.77 -0.94
N ILE A 105 -2.67 3.02 -2.03
CA ILE A 105 -3.27 3.28 -3.33
C ILE A 105 -4.30 2.19 -3.56
N PHE A 106 -5.59 2.55 -3.57
CA PHE A 106 -6.69 1.61 -3.72
C PHE A 106 -7.15 1.51 -5.17
N GLN A 107 -7.69 0.37 -5.57
CA GLN A 107 -8.23 0.12 -6.89
C GLN A 107 -9.26 1.18 -7.32
N GLN A 108 -10.17 1.56 -6.43
CA GLN A 108 -11.17 2.60 -6.68
C GLN A 108 -10.69 4.01 -6.34
N LEU A 109 -9.37 4.21 -6.15
CA LEU A 109 -8.71 5.46 -5.74
C LEU A 109 -9.24 6.08 -4.44
N ASN A 110 -10.51 5.93 -4.11
CA ASN A 110 -11.19 6.41 -2.90
C ASN A 110 -10.91 7.90 -2.61
N LEU A 111 -10.94 8.74 -3.66
CA LEU A 111 -10.89 10.19 -3.49
C LEU A 111 -12.21 10.68 -2.91
N VAL A 112 -12.13 11.55 -1.92
CA VAL A 112 -13.30 12.11 -1.25
C VAL A 112 -13.89 13.19 -2.16
N LYS A 113 -15.14 12.97 -2.59
CA LYS A 113 -15.89 13.91 -3.42
C LYS A 113 -16.29 15.16 -2.63
N GLY A 114 -16.51 16.26 -3.33
CA GLY A 114 -16.94 17.52 -2.73
C GLY A 114 -15.82 18.37 -2.13
N ILE A 115 -14.61 17.84 -2.00
CA ILE A 115 -13.42 18.58 -1.57
C ILE A 115 -12.40 18.68 -2.71
N SER A 116 -11.44 19.59 -2.57
CA SER A 116 -10.42 19.85 -3.57
C SER A 116 -9.37 18.73 -3.68
N VAL A 117 -8.61 18.76 -4.75
CA VAL A 117 -7.42 17.92 -4.95
C VAL A 117 -6.43 18.11 -3.80
N LEU A 118 -6.15 19.36 -3.43
CA LEU A 118 -5.24 19.68 -2.34
C LEU A 118 -5.72 19.08 -1.01
N GLU A 119 -6.99 19.26 -0.68
CA GLU A 119 -7.58 18.70 0.55
C GLU A 119 -7.52 17.18 0.55
N ASN A 120 -7.78 16.51 -0.58
CA ASN A 120 -7.64 15.06 -0.70
C ASN A 120 -6.22 14.58 -0.39
N VAL A 121 -5.19 15.28 -0.89
CA VAL A 121 -3.79 14.93 -0.61
C VAL A 121 -3.45 15.17 0.86
N MET A 122 -4.02 16.18 1.49
CA MET A 122 -3.78 16.51 2.90
C MET A 122 -4.45 15.58 3.91
N LEU A 123 -5.49 14.80 3.52
CA LEU A 123 -6.27 13.95 4.44
C LEU A 123 -5.42 13.10 5.40
N PRO A 124 -4.33 12.43 4.97
CA PRO A 124 -3.54 11.60 5.87
C PRO A 124 -2.78 12.37 6.96
N SER A 125 -2.54 13.68 6.81
CA SER A 125 -1.83 14.49 7.79
C SER A 125 -2.70 14.93 8.98
N TYR A 126 -4.00 15.07 8.79
CA TYR A 126 -4.91 15.54 9.84
C TYR A 126 -4.85 14.72 11.13
N PRO A 127 -4.88 13.35 11.07
CA PRO A 127 -4.79 12.55 12.28
C PRO A 127 -3.42 12.59 12.98
N LEU A 128 -2.38 13.15 12.34
CA LEU A 128 -1.06 13.33 12.94
C LEU A 128 -0.94 14.65 13.70
N GLY A 129 -1.92 15.55 13.56
CA GLY A 129 -1.89 16.88 14.19
C GLY A 129 -0.81 17.80 13.60
N GLU A 130 -0.38 17.55 12.36
CA GLU A 130 0.58 18.42 11.68
C GLU A 130 0.01 19.85 11.51
N ASN A 131 0.88 20.84 11.60
CA ASN A 131 0.49 22.24 11.33
C ASN A 131 -0.08 22.34 9.90
N HIS A 132 -1.26 22.96 9.77
CA HIS A 132 -1.98 23.07 8.50
C HIS A 132 -1.15 23.74 7.39
N GLY A 133 -0.37 24.78 7.72
CA GLY A 133 0.50 25.48 6.75
C GLY A 133 1.57 24.54 6.21
N PHE A 134 2.25 23.81 7.09
CA PHE A 134 3.26 22.83 6.71
C PHE A 134 2.67 21.68 5.88
N ALA A 135 1.53 21.12 6.29
CA ALA A 135 0.82 20.09 5.54
C ALA A 135 0.41 20.57 4.14
N LYS A 136 -0.05 21.82 4.02
CA LYS A 136 -0.40 22.44 2.74
C LYS A 136 0.80 22.59 1.80
N GLU A 137 1.93 23.10 2.31
CA GLU A 137 3.17 23.23 1.51
C GLU A 137 3.66 21.87 1.01
N LYS A 138 3.67 20.86 1.87
CA LYS A 138 4.05 19.50 1.52
C LYS A 138 3.12 18.89 0.47
N ALA A 139 1.81 19.08 0.61
CA ALA A 139 0.83 18.61 -0.36
C ALA A 139 0.99 19.32 -1.72
N LEU A 140 1.25 20.63 -1.73
CA LEU A 140 1.53 21.37 -2.97
C LEU A 140 2.83 20.90 -3.64
N SER A 141 3.87 20.58 -2.87
CA SER A 141 5.12 20.02 -3.39
C SER A 141 4.90 18.61 -3.99
N LEU A 142 4.06 17.78 -3.38
CA LEU A 142 3.67 16.49 -3.94
C LEU A 142 2.86 16.65 -5.23
N LEU A 143 1.90 17.58 -5.26
CA LEU A 143 1.13 17.87 -6.47
C LEU A 143 2.01 18.41 -7.59
N ASP A 144 3.03 19.21 -7.28
CA ASP A 144 4.00 19.72 -8.25
C ASP A 144 4.82 18.57 -8.86
N LEU A 145 5.28 17.61 -8.02
CA LEU A 145 6.01 16.42 -8.44
C LEU A 145 5.22 15.56 -9.47
N PHE A 146 3.89 15.58 -9.38
CA PHE A 146 2.99 14.84 -10.27
C PHE A 146 2.32 15.72 -11.36
N ASN A 147 2.83 16.94 -11.59
CA ASN A 147 2.29 17.91 -12.56
C ASN A 147 0.80 18.25 -12.33
N LEU A 148 0.38 18.32 -11.06
CA LEU A 148 -1.01 18.60 -10.66
C LEU A 148 -1.18 19.88 -9.85
N LYS A 149 -0.13 20.70 -9.68
CA LYS A 149 -0.18 21.93 -8.87
C LYS A 149 -1.25 22.91 -9.36
N ALA A 150 -1.39 23.06 -10.68
CA ALA A 150 -2.44 23.89 -11.29
C ALA A 150 -3.87 23.37 -11.01
N ARG A 151 -4.02 22.11 -10.65
CA ARG A 151 -5.29 21.47 -10.29
C ARG A 151 -5.58 21.47 -8.79
N ALA A 152 -4.72 22.04 -7.94
CA ALA A 152 -4.81 21.96 -6.49
C ALA A 152 -6.18 22.41 -5.93
N SER A 153 -6.78 23.46 -6.50
CA SER A 153 -8.11 23.95 -6.11
C SER A 153 -9.29 23.30 -6.83
N ALA A 154 -9.03 22.46 -7.84
CA ALA A 154 -10.08 21.76 -8.58
C ALA A 154 -10.74 20.71 -7.70
N ARG A 155 -12.03 20.40 -7.96
CA ARG A 155 -12.70 19.25 -7.35
C ARG A 155 -12.23 17.96 -8.00
N VAL A 156 -12.13 16.88 -7.23
CA VAL A 156 -11.63 15.59 -7.72
C VAL A 156 -12.55 14.97 -8.78
N GLU A 157 -13.83 15.35 -8.80
CA GLU A 157 -14.82 14.89 -9.79
C GLU A 157 -14.55 15.40 -11.20
N TRP A 158 -13.71 16.42 -11.34
CA TRP A 158 -13.37 17.04 -12.64
C TRP A 158 -12.04 16.53 -13.22
N LEU A 159 -11.44 15.56 -12.56
CA LEU A 159 -10.16 14.98 -12.98
C LEU A 159 -10.37 13.88 -14.03
N SER A 160 -9.44 13.78 -14.96
CA SER A 160 -9.28 12.57 -15.76
C SER A 160 -8.85 11.37 -14.90
N GLY A 161 -9.00 10.15 -15.41
CA GLY A 161 -8.59 8.94 -14.69
C GLY A 161 -7.11 8.98 -14.26
N GLY A 162 -6.21 9.39 -15.16
CA GLY A 162 -4.78 9.53 -14.85
C GLY A 162 -4.48 10.66 -13.84
N GLU A 163 -5.17 11.81 -13.92
CA GLU A 163 -5.05 12.87 -12.90
C GLU A 163 -5.51 12.37 -11.53
N ALA A 164 -6.66 11.69 -11.46
CA ALA A 164 -7.19 11.14 -10.22
C ALA A 164 -6.25 10.11 -9.60
N GLN A 165 -5.62 9.26 -10.43
CA GLN A 165 -4.62 8.31 -9.95
C GLN A 165 -3.39 9.02 -9.38
N ARG A 166 -2.83 10.00 -10.06
CA ARG A 166 -1.69 10.78 -9.56
C ARG A 166 -2.02 11.50 -8.24
N VAL A 167 -3.26 11.98 -8.07
CA VAL A 167 -3.75 12.51 -6.77
C VAL A 167 -3.77 11.42 -5.69
N ALA A 168 -4.23 10.21 -6.01
CA ALA A 168 -4.23 9.10 -5.05
C ALA A 168 -2.80 8.68 -4.64
N ILE A 169 -1.85 8.72 -5.57
CA ILE A 169 -0.42 8.48 -5.28
C ILE A 169 0.14 9.60 -4.40
N ALA A 170 -0.11 10.87 -4.74
CA ALA A 170 0.32 12.02 -3.93
C ALA A 170 -0.22 11.92 -2.50
N ARG A 171 -1.51 11.57 -2.34
CA ARG A 171 -2.12 11.32 -1.04
C ARG A 171 -1.43 10.18 -0.27
N ALA A 172 -1.12 9.08 -0.94
CA ALA A 172 -0.42 7.97 -0.31
C ALA A 172 0.98 8.35 0.21
N LEU A 173 1.63 9.33 -0.42
CA LEU A 173 2.96 9.82 -0.05
C LEU A 173 2.93 10.95 1.00
N MET A 174 1.77 11.45 1.38
CA MET A 174 1.64 12.65 2.23
C MET A 174 2.42 12.53 3.54
N ASN A 175 2.38 11.38 4.20
CA ASN A 175 3.10 11.16 5.46
C ASN A 175 4.51 10.59 5.27
N ASP A 176 5.06 10.65 4.05
CA ASP A 176 6.37 10.09 3.69
C ASP A 176 6.57 8.63 4.15
N PRO A 177 5.60 7.73 3.93
CA PRO A 177 5.64 6.37 4.44
C PRO A 177 6.81 5.58 3.83
N PRO A 178 7.47 4.69 4.60
CA PRO A 178 8.50 3.81 4.07
C PRO A 178 7.95 2.68 3.19
N VAL A 179 6.67 2.34 3.31
CA VAL A 179 6.03 1.27 2.54
C VAL A 179 4.81 1.80 1.79
N ILE A 180 4.76 1.55 0.50
CA ILE A 180 3.59 1.83 -0.35
C ILE A 180 2.91 0.51 -0.68
N ILE A 181 1.60 0.47 -0.47
CA ILE A 181 0.73 -0.66 -0.83
C ILE A 181 -0.21 -0.20 -1.93
N ALA A 182 -0.20 -0.88 -3.07
CA ALA A 182 -1.07 -0.58 -4.21
C ALA A 182 -1.90 -1.82 -4.58
N ASP A 183 -3.21 -1.68 -4.57
CA ASP A 183 -4.15 -2.75 -4.93
C ASP A 183 -4.76 -2.45 -6.30
N GLU A 184 -4.40 -3.25 -7.31
CA GLU A 184 -4.82 -3.14 -8.71
C GLU A 184 -4.72 -1.69 -9.26
N PRO A 185 -3.56 -1.03 -9.10
CA PRO A 185 -3.45 0.41 -9.36
C PRO A 185 -3.63 0.81 -10.82
N THR A 186 -3.53 -0.15 -11.77
CA THR A 186 -3.65 0.08 -13.22
C THR A 186 -4.96 -0.45 -13.80
N ALA A 187 -5.86 -1.02 -13.01
CA ALA A 187 -7.04 -1.75 -13.48
C ALA A 187 -8.01 -0.92 -14.36
N HIS A 188 -7.94 0.39 -14.33
CA HIS A 188 -8.83 1.29 -15.10
C HIS A 188 -8.04 2.29 -15.96
N LEU A 189 -6.78 1.97 -16.25
CA LEU A 189 -5.88 2.82 -17.02
C LEU A 189 -5.60 2.19 -18.38
N ASP A 190 -5.28 3.04 -19.33
CA ASP A 190 -4.67 2.61 -20.58
C ASP A 190 -3.19 2.22 -20.38
N SER A 191 -2.58 1.65 -21.41
CA SER A 191 -1.19 1.18 -21.35
C SER A 191 -0.20 2.30 -21.05
N THR A 192 -0.44 3.52 -21.56
CA THR A 192 0.44 4.67 -21.34
C THR A 192 0.47 5.07 -19.89
N LEU A 193 -0.71 5.19 -19.27
CA LEU A 193 -0.83 5.52 -17.85
C LEU A 193 -0.31 4.41 -16.93
N SER A 194 -0.43 3.14 -17.34
CA SER A 194 0.15 2.01 -16.63
C SER A 194 1.70 2.07 -16.63
N ILE A 195 2.31 2.44 -17.74
CA ILE A 195 3.76 2.66 -17.84
C ILE A 195 4.18 3.85 -16.97
N GLU A 196 3.48 5.00 -17.06
CA GLU A 196 3.76 6.15 -16.20
C GLU A 196 3.69 5.79 -14.70
N PHE A 197 2.71 4.95 -14.31
CA PHE A 197 2.62 4.46 -12.94
C PHE A 197 3.88 3.68 -12.55
N MET A 198 4.37 2.78 -13.40
CA MET A 198 5.58 2.00 -13.11
C MET A 198 6.84 2.86 -13.06
N GLU A 199 6.94 3.93 -13.86
CA GLU A 199 8.02 4.93 -13.73
C GLU A 199 7.98 5.65 -12.38
N ILE A 200 6.79 6.00 -11.88
CA ILE A 200 6.63 6.57 -10.54
C ILE A 200 7.09 5.57 -9.48
N VAL A 201 6.70 4.30 -9.60
CA VAL A 201 7.10 3.22 -8.69
C VAL A 201 8.62 3.05 -8.68
N ALA A 202 9.28 3.11 -9.84
CA ALA A 202 10.75 3.07 -9.94
C ALA A 202 11.40 4.22 -9.14
N ARG A 203 10.93 5.46 -9.33
CA ARG A 203 11.43 6.63 -8.59
C ARG A 203 11.20 6.51 -7.08
N LEU A 204 10.12 5.86 -6.64
CA LEU A 204 9.87 5.60 -5.22
C LEU A 204 10.88 4.59 -4.65
N LYS A 205 11.19 3.51 -5.39
CA LYS A 205 12.25 2.55 -5.04
C LYS A 205 13.61 3.24 -4.93
N ASP A 206 13.99 4.10 -5.87
CA ASP A 206 15.25 4.85 -5.86
C ASP A 206 15.37 5.76 -4.63
N ARG A 207 14.24 6.20 -4.06
CA ARG A 207 14.16 6.92 -2.80
C ARG A 207 14.15 5.99 -1.56
N GLY A 208 14.41 4.71 -1.72
CA GLY A 208 14.46 3.72 -0.65
C GLY A 208 13.09 3.27 -0.14
N LYS A 209 12.00 3.56 -0.86
CA LYS A 209 10.66 3.08 -0.49
C LYS A 209 10.50 1.60 -0.84
N THR A 210 9.77 0.88 -0.01
CA THR A 210 9.30 -0.47 -0.32
C THR A 210 7.95 -0.37 -1.01
N VAL A 211 7.75 -1.03 -2.13
CA VAL A 211 6.48 -1.00 -2.85
C VAL A 211 5.92 -2.42 -2.99
N ILE A 212 4.68 -2.61 -2.58
CA ILE A 212 3.96 -3.89 -2.65
C ILE A 212 2.72 -3.66 -3.51
N ILE A 213 2.66 -4.32 -4.65
CA ILE A 213 1.59 -4.14 -5.64
C ILE A 213 0.83 -5.45 -5.78
N ALA A 214 -0.49 -5.44 -5.73
CA ALA A 214 -1.31 -6.51 -6.25
C ALA A 214 -1.73 -6.17 -7.68
N SER A 215 -1.44 -7.02 -8.64
CA SER A 215 -1.88 -6.84 -10.02
C SER A 215 -1.99 -8.15 -10.79
N HIS A 216 -2.88 -8.17 -11.76
CA HIS A 216 -2.96 -9.21 -12.78
C HIS A 216 -2.51 -8.69 -14.16
N ASP A 217 -2.08 -7.42 -14.24
CA ASP A 217 -1.64 -6.75 -15.47
C ASP A 217 -0.19 -7.11 -15.79
N PRO A 218 0.11 -7.68 -16.99
CA PRO A 218 1.47 -7.97 -17.44
C PRO A 218 2.38 -6.74 -17.42
N LEU A 219 1.89 -5.55 -17.81
CA LEU A 219 2.67 -4.31 -17.78
C LEU A 219 3.21 -3.97 -16.37
N VAL A 220 2.59 -4.51 -15.33
CA VAL A 220 3.02 -4.30 -13.94
C VAL A 220 3.97 -5.40 -13.49
N PHE A 221 3.60 -6.69 -13.64
CA PHE A 221 4.40 -7.75 -13.07
C PHE A 221 5.58 -8.20 -13.94
N GLU A 222 5.65 -7.82 -15.22
CA GLU A 222 6.77 -8.05 -16.12
C GLU A 222 7.68 -6.83 -16.27
N ALA A 223 7.38 -5.72 -15.58
CA ALA A 223 8.21 -4.52 -15.66
C ALA A 223 9.61 -4.76 -15.07
N ASP A 224 10.66 -4.31 -15.76
CA ASP A 224 12.08 -4.50 -15.40
C ASP A 224 12.43 -3.99 -13.99
N VAL A 225 11.66 -3.01 -13.48
CA VAL A 225 11.90 -2.41 -12.17
C VAL A 225 11.43 -3.31 -11.01
N VAL A 226 10.66 -4.37 -11.29
CA VAL A 226 10.12 -5.30 -10.30
C VAL A 226 11.21 -6.26 -9.83
N ASP A 227 11.47 -6.27 -8.53
CA ASP A 227 12.49 -7.15 -7.94
C ASP A 227 11.97 -8.57 -7.70
N ARG A 228 10.67 -8.71 -7.45
CA ARG A 228 10.08 -10.00 -7.12
C ARG A 228 8.61 -10.09 -7.51
N VAL A 229 8.24 -11.20 -8.12
CA VAL A 229 6.84 -11.58 -8.38
C VAL A 229 6.47 -12.76 -7.49
N VAL A 230 5.36 -12.66 -6.78
CA VAL A 230 4.80 -13.71 -5.94
C VAL A 230 3.45 -14.10 -6.51
N ALA A 231 3.35 -15.29 -7.06
CA ALA A 231 2.10 -15.81 -7.61
C ALA A 231 1.17 -16.29 -6.48
N LEU A 232 -0.08 -15.81 -6.49
CA LEU A 232 -1.13 -16.26 -5.59
C LEU A 232 -2.24 -16.97 -6.35
N ARG A 233 -2.63 -18.13 -5.85
CA ARG A 233 -3.76 -18.90 -6.36
C ARG A 233 -4.55 -19.51 -5.20
N ASP A 234 -5.87 -19.35 -5.22
CA ASP A 234 -6.79 -19.94 -4.23
C ASP A 234 -6.39 -19.68 -2.75
N GLY A 235 -5.84 -18.50 -2.46
CA GLY A 235 -5.44 -18.11 -1.11
C GLY A 235 -4.09 -18.68 -0.65
N MET A 236 -3.28 -19.24 -1.55
CA MET A 236 -1.95 -19.77 -1.30
C MET A 236 -0.92 -19.11 -2.22
N VAL A 237 0.36 -19.13 -1.82
CA VAL A 237 1.47 -18.78 -2.71
C VAL A 237 1.71 -19.99 -3.63
N ASP A 238 1.62 -19.75 -4.93
CA ASP A 238 1.85 -20.77 -5.95
C ASP A 238 3.35 -20.80 -6.27
N GLY A 239 4.03 -21.91 -5.91
CA GLY A 239 5.44 -22.14 -6.17
C GLY A 239 6.36 -21.16 -5.45
N VAL A 240 6.95 -21.56 -4.34
CA VAL A 240 8.13 -20.89 -3.79
C VAL A 240 9.29 -21.14 -4.73
N GLY A 241 9.41 -20.32 -5.79
CA GLY A 241 10.66 -20.19 -6.50
C GLY A 241 11.67 -19.58 -5.51
N THR A 242 12.57 -20.42 -5.04
CA THR A 242 13.76 -20.08 -4.25
C THR A 242 14.68 -19.16 -5.03
#